data_79c8a846715395efccae4bb624e95d7e
#
_entry.id   79c8a846715395efccae4bb624e95d7e
#
_cell.length_a   1.000
_cell.length_b   1.000
_cell.length_c   1.000
_cell.angle_alpha   90.00
_cell.angle_beta   90.00
_cell.angle_gamma   90.00
#
_symmetry.space_group_name_H-M   'P 1'
#
loop_
_entity.id
_entity.type
_entity.pdbx_description
1 polymer ?
#
loop_
_entity_poly.entity_id
_entity_poly.type
_entity_poly.pdbx_seq_one_letter_code
_entity_poly.pdbx_strand_id
1 'polypeptide(L)'
;MMDGHIVVVSGAVEGVLDEAVLHKLIKEAGADLKSPYGKKGKQHLKQRLEGYNRAAHHSPWVVLMDLDHDADCAPPLKVECLPDPARYMCFRIAIRAIETWLLADRQSIARFLSVAVSQVPSSPEILDNPKHSMVELARHSRRREIRESMVPRPGSGRKVGSLYNSQLIEFTQTRWKPNVAAQKSDSLSRCRKRIHELIKNQTDKLST
;
A
#
# COMPACT_ATOMS: atom_id res chain seq x y z
N MET A 1 27.05 -23.97 -0.45
CA MET A 1 25.91 -23.10 -0.83
C MET A 1 24.97 -23.10 0.36
N MET A 2 24.85 -21.96 1.08
CA MET A 2 23.90 -21.88 2.19
C MET A 2 22.49 -21.75 1.54
N ASP A 3 21.66 -22.76 1.70
CA ASP A 3 20.23 -22.63 1.41
C ASP A 3 19.64 -21.60 2.37
N GLY A 4 19.64 -20.35 1.93
CA GLY A 4 19.03 -19.27 2.68
C GLY A 4 17.52 -19.50 2.73
N HIS A 5 17.00 -19.94 3.87
CA HIS A 5 15.55 -20.04 4.07
C HIS A 5 14.91 -18.67 3.88
N ILE A 6 14.18 -18.50 2.77
CA ILE A 6 13.43 -17.27 2.50
C ILE A 6 12.26 -17.18 3.50
N VAL A 7 12.19 -16.07 4.22
CA VAL A 7 11.06 -15.81 5.13
C VAL A 7 9.78 -15.67 4.33
N VAL A 8 8.75 -16.40 4.71
CA VAL A 8 7.43 -16.34 4.08
C VAL A 8 6.46 -15.60 5.00
N VAL A 9 5.89 -14.50 4.50
CA VAL A 9 4.98 -13.60 5.23
C VAL A 9 3.54 -13.84 4.79
N SER A 10 2.60 -13.91 5.72
CA SER A 10 1.18 -13.84 5.43
C SER A 10 0.71 -12.39 5.38
N GLY A 11 -0.28 -12.08 4.56
CA GLY A 11 -0.79 -10.72 4.40
C GLY A 11 -2.29 -10.62 4.35
N ALA A 12 -2.83 -9.44 4.71
CA ALA A 12 -4.22 -9.09 4.47
C ALA A 12 -4.35 -7.61 4.08
N VAL A 13 -5.27 -7.33 3.14
CA VAL A 13 -5.40 -6.01 2.49
C VAL A 13 -6.87 -5.71 2.17
N GLU A 14 -7.18 -4.43 1.92
CA GLU A 14 -8.53 -3.99 1.56
C GLU A 14 -8.90 -4.31 0.11
N GLY A 15 -7.95 -4.11 -0.81
CA GLY A 15 -8.19 -4.19 -2.24
C GLY A 15 -7.02 -4.77 -3.04
N VAL A 16 -7.22 -4.88 -4.35
CA VAL A 16 -6.22 -5.45 -5.28
C VAL A 16 -5.01 -4.54 -5.50
N LEU A 17 -5.17 -3.23 -5.35
CA LEU A 17 -4.05 -2.29 -5.45
C LEU A 17 -3.15 -2.41 -4.23
N ASP A 18 -3.74 -2.51 -3.03
CA ASP A 18 -3.01 -2.72 -1.77
C ASP A 18 -2.23 -4.04 -1.79
N GLU A 19 -2.80 -5.08 -2.42
CA GLU A 19 -2.11 -6.36 -2.64
C GLU A 19 -0.83 -6.17 -3.45
N ALA A 20 -0.90 -5.43 -4.57
CA ALA A 20 0.26 -5.16 -5.42
C ALA A 20 1.35 -4.37 -4.65
N VAL A 21 0.93 -3.37 -3.86
CA VAL A 21 1.82 -2.59 -3.01
C VAL A 21 2.47 -3.47 -1.95
N LEU A 22 1.69 -4.30 -1.25
CA LEU A 22 2.22 -5.20 -0.23
C LEU A 22 3.23 -6.20 -0.81
N HIS A 23 2.94 -6.80 -1.96
CA HIS A 23 3.87 -7.67 -2.67
C HIS A 23 5.21 -6.97 -2.95
N LYS A 24 5.14 -5.73 -3.45
CA LYS A 24 6.34 -4.94 -3.75
C LYS A 24 7.17 -4.67 -2.50
N LEU A 25 6.53 -4.31 -1.38
CA LEU A 25 7.20 -4.01 -0.12
C LEU A 25 7.86 -5.24 0.50
N ILE A 26 7.18 -6.38 0.50
CA ILE A 26 7.71 -7.64 1.06
C ILE A 26 8.88 -8.15 0.21
N LYS A 27 8.75 -8.11 -1.12
CA LYS A 27 9.85 -8.49 -2.04
C LYS A 27 11.08 -7.61 -1.86
N GLU A 28 10.91 -6.30 -1.70
CA GLU A 28 12.00 -5.35 -1.43
C GLU A 28 12.71 -5.64 -0.09
N ALA A 29 11.97 -6.14 0.88
CA ALA A 29 12.51 -6.52 2.18
C ALA A 29 13.16 -7.91 2.20
N GLY A 30 13.24 -8.60 1.06
CA GLY A 30 13.93 -9.90 0.92
C GLY A 30 13.10 -11.09 1.41
N ALA A 31 11.78 -11.02 1.36
CA ALA A 31 10.88 -12.09 1.77
C ALA A 31 9.83 -12.39 0.69
N ASP A 32 9.15 -13.52 0.83
CA ASP A 32 8.03 -13.91 -0.02
C ASP A 32 6.69 -13.66 0.69
N LEU A 33 5.70 -13.19 -0.07
CA LEU A 33 4.34 -13.01 0.40
C LEU A 33 3.45 -14.15 -0.09
N LYS A 34 2.76 -14.83 0.84
CA LYS A 34 1.65 -15.72 0.48
C LYS A 34 0.53 -14.89 -0.16
N SER A 35 -0.36 -15.55 -0.91
CA SER A 35 -1.55 -14.89 -1.46
C SER A 35 -2.31 -14.15 -0.35
N PRO A 36 -2.42 -12.81 -0.40
CA PRO A 36 -3.04 -12.05 0.67
C PRO A 36 -4.53 -12.32 0.82
N TYR A 37 -4.97 -12.31 2.07
CA TYR A 37 -6.37 -12.37 2.45
C TYR A 37 -7.07 -11.00 2.29
N GLY A 38 -8.40 -11.00 2.40
CA GLY A 38 -9.21 -9.78 2.33
C GLY A 38 -9.66 -9.49 0.91
N LYS A 39 -9.34 -8.31 0.37
CA LYS A 39 -9.75 -7.81 -0.96
C LYS A 39 -11.26 -7.61 -1.12
N LYS A 40 -11.98 -7.48 0.02
CA LYS A 40 -13.44 -7.29 0.10
C LYS A 40 -13.81 -5.97 0.80
N GLY A 41 -12.85 -5.05 0.83
CA GLY A 41 -12.99 -3.73 1.45
C GLY A 41 -12.67 -3.69 2.95
N LYS A 42 -12.60 -2.46 3.48
CA LYS A 42 -12.18 -2.14 4.85
C LYS A 42 -12.99 -2.86 5.93
N GLN A 43 -14.32 -2.86 5.81
CA GLN A 43 -15.19 -3.47 6.81
C GLN A 43 -14.88 -4.97 6.99
N HIS A 44 -14.72 -5.68 5.87
CA HIS A 44 -14.35 -7.10 5.92
C HIS A 44 -12.95 -7.30 6.55
N LEU A 45 -11.99 -6.41 6.23
CA LEU A 45 -10.65 -6.46 6.82
C LEU A 45 -10.71 -6.27 8.34
N LYS A 46 -11.43 -5.23 8.82
CA LYS A 46 -11.61 -4.95 10.26
C LYS A 46 -12.25 -6.14 10.99
N GLN A 47 -13.30 -6.77 10.45
CA GLN A 47 -13.96 -7.93 11.03
C GLN A 47 -13.05 -9.15 11.19
N ARG A 48 -12.02 -9.28 10.35
CA ARG A 48 -11.08 -10.41 10.36
C ARG A 48 -9.76 -10.11 11.08
N LEU A 49 -9.53 -8.86 11.47
CA LEU A 49 -8.25 -8.40 11.99
C LEU A 49 -7.80 -9.18 13.23
N GLU A 50 -8.72 -9.47 14.16
CA GLU A 50 -8.43 -10.28 15.35
C GLU A 50 -8.03 -11.72 15.01
N GLY A 51 -8.63 -12.31 13.96
CA GLY A 51 -8.23 -13.62 13.46
C GLY A 51 -6.81 -13.63 12.88
N TYR A 52 -6.43 -12.57 12.14
CA TYR A 52 -5.07 -12.40 11.65
C TYR A 52 -4.08 -12.16 12.79
N ASN A 53 -4.50 -11.41 13.83
CA ASN A 53 -3.69 -11.17 14.99
C ASN A 53 -3.39 -12.47 15.78
N ARG A 54 -4.39 -13.34 15.96
CA ARG A 54 -4.17 -14.65 16.58
C ARG A 54 -3.19 -15.51 15.76
N ALA A 55 -3.28 -15.52 14.46
CA ALA A 55 -2.32 -16.23 13.59
C ALA A 55 -0.92 -15.62 13.68
N ALA A 56 -0.81 -14.33 13.95
CA ALA A 56 0.45 -13.61 14.10
C ALA A 56 1.21 -13.92 15.41
N HIS A 57 0.67 -14.73 16.31
CA HIS A 57 1.45 -15.31 17.42
C HIS A 57 2.43 -16.40 16.92
N HIS A 58 2.14 -17.02 15.80
CA HIS A 58 2.88 -18.19 15.29
C HIS A 58 3.73 -17.90 14.05
N SER A 59 3.34 -16.95 13.21
CA SER A 59 4.02 -16.64 11.95
C SER A 59 3.93 -15.14 11.61
N PRO A 60 4.84 -14.60 10.75
CA PRO A 60 4.82 -13.18 10.40
C PRO A 60 3.60 -12.81 9.56
N TRP A 61 2.92 -11.72 9.97
CA TRP A 61 1.76 -11.15 9.30
C TRP A 61 1.94 -9.66 9.05
N VAL A 62 1.54 -9.23 7.87
CA VAL A 62 1.42 -7.81 7.53
C VAL A 62 0.00 -7.51 7.10
N VAL A 63 -0.64 -6.55 7.77
CA VAL A 63 -1.98 -6.06 7.43
C VAL A 63 -1.86 -4.59 7.02
N LEU A 64 -2.34 -4.25 5.81
CA LEU A 64 -2.44 -2.88 5.33
C LEU A 64 -3.90 -2.44 5.29
N MET A 65 -4.16 -1.24 5.80
CA MET A 65 -5.45 -0.59 5.80
C MET A 65 -5.30 0.89 5.43
N ASP A 66 -6.27 1.46 4.74
CA ASP A 66 -6.34 2.90 4.49
C ASP A 66 -6.90 3.64 5.72
N LEU A 67 -6.40 4.84 6.00
CA LEU A 67 -6.99 5.71 7.03
C LEU A 67 -8.36 6.22 6.58
N ASP A 68 -8.47 6.62 5.31
CA ASP A 68 -9.59 7.38 4.75
C ASP A 68 -9.95 8.59 5.64
N HIS A 69 -11.23 8.72 6.01
CA HIS A 69 -11.75 9.73 6.95
C HIS A 69 -12.20 9.13 8.29
N ASP A 70 -11.76 7.90 8.62
CA ASP A 70 -12.12 7.21 9.87
C ASP A 70 -11.55 7.90 11.11
N ALA A 71 -10.41 8.59 10.95
CA ALA A 71 -9.77 9.36 12.02
C ALA A 71 -8.89 10.48 11.43
N ASP A 72 -8.52 11.46 12.27
CA ASP A 72 -7.61 12.54 11.86
C ASP A 72 -6.19 12.05 11.64
N CYS A 73 -5.77 11.02 12.39
CA CYS A 73 -4.44 10.40 12.25
C CYS A 73 -4.48 8.88 12.53
N ALA A 74 -3.45 8.18 12.07
CA ALA A 74 -3.39 6.73 12.15
C ALA A 74 -3.22 6.13 13.57
N PRO A 75 -2.48 6.75 14.54
CA PRO A 75 -2.23 6.12 15.81
C PRO A 75 -3.48 5.79 16.63
N PRO A 76 -4.47 6.69 16.83
CA PRO A 76 -5.70 6.36 17.54
C PRO A 76 -6.47 5.23 16.88
N LEU A 77 -6.68 5.29 15.57
CA LEU A 77 -7.40 4.25 14.82
C LEU A 77 -6.68 2.90 14.91
N LYS A 78 -5.36 2.90 14.90
CA LYS A 78 -4.58 1.67 15.06
C LYS A 78 -4.81 1.01 16.43
N VAL A 79 -4.82 1.79 17.50
CA VAL A 79 -5.08 1.30 18.86
C VAL A 79 -6.53 0.83 19.00
N GLU A 80 -7.49 1.57 18.44
CA GLU A 80 -8.90 1.18 18.41
C GLU A 80 -9.12 -0.16 17.70
N CYS A 81 -8.52 -0.33 16.48
CA CYS A 81 -8.70 -1.54 15.70
C CYS A 81 -7.94 -2.75 16.26
N LEU A 82 -6.77 -2.53 16.87
CA LEU A 82 -5.91 -3.59 17.37
C LEU A 82 -5.09 -3.11 18.58
N PRO A 83 -5.69 -3.11 19.79
CA PRO A 83 -5.05 -2.61 21.00
C PRO A 83 -3.84 -3.44 21.43
N ASP A 84 -3.88 -4.75 21.25
CA ASP A 84 -2.83 -5.69 21.63
C ASP A 84 -2.32 -6.50 20.40
N PRO A 85 -1.40 -5.94 19.63
CA PRO A 85 -0.86 -6.62 18.46
C PRO A 85 0.08 -7.76 18.88
N ALA A 86 -0.15 -8.94 18.31
CA ALA A 86 0.69 -10.11 18.51
C ALA A 86 2.16 -9.85 18.12
N ARG A 87 3.08 -10.65 18.66
CA ARG A 87 4.53 -10.49 18.47
C ARG A 87 4.96 -10.33 17.00
N TYR A 88 4.34 -11.08 16.10
CA TYR A 88 4.69 -11.08 14.67
C TYR A 88 3.67 -10.35 13.80
N MET A 89 2.84 -9.50 14.41
CA MET A 89 1.90 -8.62 13.70
C MET A 89 2.57 -7.31 13.28
N CYS A 90 2.46 -7.00 12.01
CA CYS A 90 2.76 -5.70 11.43
C CYS A 90 1.48 -5.09 10.87
N PHE A 91 0.63 -4.50 11.72
CA PHE A 91 -0.55 -3.75 11.30
C PHE A 91 -0.16 -2.32 10.97
N ARG A 92 -0.42 -1.89 9.72
CA ARG A 92 -0.06 -0.56 9.21
C ARG A 92 -1.25 0.12 8.54
N ILE A 93 -1.29 1.45 8.69
CA ILE A 93 -2.35 2.29 8.13
C ILE A 93 -1.67 3.29 7.18
N ALA A 94 -2.09 3.32 5.92
CA ALA A 94 -1.71 4.32 4.94
C ALA A 94 -2.48 5.62 5.22
N ILE A 95 -1.78 6.77 5.26
CA ILE A 95 -2.43 8.06 5.52
C ILE A 95 -3.31 8.42 4.34
N ARG A 96 -4.58 8.63 4.63
CA ARG A 96 -5.73 8.72 3.73
C ARG A 96 -5.89 7.45 2.90
N ALA A 97 -5.03 7.17 1.93
CA ALA A 97 -5.15 5.98 1.09
C ALA A 97 -3.80 5.56 0.51
N ILE A 98 -3.72 4.33 0.00
CA ILE A 98 -2.50 3.78 -0.58
C ILE A 98 -1.98 4.61 -1.76
N GLU A 99 -2.84 5.35 -2.44
CA GLU A 99 -2.44 6.27 -3.52
C GLU A 99 -1.46 7.35 -3.08
N THR A 100 -1.46 7.76 -1.79
CA THR A 100 -0.46 8.70 -1.27
C THR A 100 0.96 8.16 -1.38
N TRP A 101 1.13 6.84 -1.14
CA TRP A 101 2.43 6.19 -1.28
C TRP A 101 2.90 6.13 -2.72
N LEU A 102 1.98 5.93 -3.67
CA LEU A 102 2.29 5.93 -5.10
C LEU A 102 2.63 7.33 -5.60
N LEU A 103 1.88 8.36 -5.16
CA LEU A 103 2.13 9.77 -5.48
C LEU A 103 3.45 10.29 -4.90
N ALA A 104 3.94 9.69 -3.81
CA ALA A 104 5.19 10.09 -3.16
C ALA A 104 6.43 9.83 -4.04
N ASP A 105 6.39 8.86 -4.96
CA ASP A 105 7.40 8.72 -6.04
C ASP A 105 7.03 9.61 -7.23
N ARG A 106 7.11 10.92 -7.01
CA ARG A 106 6.66 11.96 -7.94
C ARG A 106 7.22 11.82 -9.35
N GLN A 107 8.48 11.47 -9.48
CA GLN A 107 9.13 11.36 -10.79
C GLN A 107 8.62 10.15 -11.56
N SER A 108 8.50 9.00 -10.91
CA SER A 108 8.06 7.77 -11.56
C SER A 108 6.58 7.85 -11.95
N ILE A 109 5.71 8.36 -11.06
CA ILE A 109 4.29 8.50 -11.37
C ILE A 109 4.03 9.56 -12.48
N ALA A 110 4.77 10.68 -12.47
CA ALA A 110 4.66 11.69 -13.53
C ALA A 110 5.02 11.13 -14.91
N ARG A 111 6.10 10.35 -14.99
CA ARG A 111 6.49 9.66 -16.23
C ARG A 111 5.45 8.64 -16.66
N PHE A 112 4.94 7.84 -15.72
CA PHE A 112 3.93 6.83 -15.99
C PHE A 112 2.64 7.45 -16.54
N LEU A 113 2.15 8.49 -15.89
CA LEU A 113 0.97 9.23 -16.31
C LEU A 113 1.23 10.19 -17.47
N SER A 114 2.49 10.40 -17.89
CA SER A 114 2.87 11.36 -18.94
C SER A 114 2.37 12.79 -18.65
N VAL A 115 2.64 13.25 -17.42
CA VAL A 115 2.36 14.63 -16.94
C VAL A 115 3.65 15.31 -16.50
N ALA A 116 3.62 16.63 -16.29
CA ALA A 116 4.76 17.33 -15.71
C ALA A 116 4.90 16.98 -14.21
N VAL A 117 6.14 16.83 -13.71
CA VAL A 117 6.41 16.52 -12.29
C VAL A 117 5.88 17.64 -11.37
N SER A 118 5.84 18.88 -11.85
CA SER A 118 5.28 20.03 -11.13
C SER A 118 3.79 19.90 -10.81
N GLN A 119 3.05 19.11 -11.59
CA GLN A 119 1.62 18.83 -11.36
C GLN A 119 1.41 17.81 -10.23
N VAL A 120 2.40 16.95 -9.96
CA VAL A 120 2.29 15.95 -8.90
C VAL A 120 2.49 16.60 -7.53
N PRO A 121 1.58 16.41 -6.57
CA PRO A 121 1.67 16.99 -5.23
C PRO A 121 3.02 16.73 -4.56
N SER A 122 3.59 17.75 -3.92
CA SER A 122 4.88 17.64 -3.21
C SER A 122 4.75 16.92 -1.87
N SER A 123 3.59 17.01 -1.25
CA SER A 123 3.27 16.46 0.06
C SER A 123 1.99 15.62 -0.03
N PRO A 124 2.07 14.38 -0.52
CA PRO A 124 0.86 13.58 -0.81
C PRO A 124 0.05 13.21 0.44
N GLU A 125 0.66 13.09 1.62
CA GLU A 125 -0.05 12.72 2.86
C GLU A 125 -0.97 13.82 3.42
N ILE A 126 -0.85 15.07 2.93
CA ILE A 126 -1.79 16.14 3.32
C ILE A 126 -3.02 16.22 2.39
N LEU A 127 -3.07 15.41 1.32
CA LEU A 127 -4.21 15.37 0.42
C LEU A 127 -5.43 14.78 1.14
N ASP A 128 -6.55 15.49 1.04
CA ASP A 128 -7.81 15.01 1.58
C ASP A 128 -8.36 13.80 0.79
N ASN A 129 -8.23 13.87 -0.54
CA ASN A 129 -8.67 12.78 -1.43
C ASN A 129 -7.59 12.41 -2.45
N PRO A 130 -6.64 11.52 -2.08
CA PRO A 130 -5.55 11.10 -2.97
C PRO A 130 -6.03 10.41 -4.25
N LYS A 131 -7.13 9.66 -4.16
CA LYS A 131 -7.76 8.99 -5.30
C LYS A 131 -8.26 9.98 -6.34
N HIS A 132 -8.92 11.04 -5.87
CA HIS A 132 -9.34 12.13 -6.75
C HIS A 132 -8.14 12.84 -7.39
N SER A 133 -7.11 13.15 -6.60
CA SER A 133 -5.88 13.77 -7.11
C SER A 133 -5.20 12.90 -8.18
N MET A 134 -5.19 11.57 -8.02
CA MET A 134 -4.66 10.66 -9.03
C MET A 134 -5.49 10.69 -10.33
N VAL A 135 -6.81 10.72 -10.23
CA VAL A 135 -7.72 10.84 -11.39
C VAL A 135 -7.49 12.16 -12.12
N GLU A 136 -7.36 13.28 -11.39
CA GLU A 136 -7.10 14.59 -12.00
C GLU A 136 -5.75 14.63 -12.71
N LEU A 137 -4.69 14.04 -12.14
CA LEU A 137 -3.42 13.87 -12.86
C LEU A 137 -3.60 13.06 -14.14
N ALA A 138 -4.32 11.95 -14.08
CA ALA A 138 -4.60 11.13 -15.26
C ALA A 138 -5.41 11.90 -16.33
N ARG A 139 -6.31 12.80 -15.94
CA ARG A 139 -7.08 13.67 -16.85
C ARG A 139 -6.18 14.59 -17.68
N HIS A 140 -5.08 15.07 -17.08
CA HIS A 140 -4.09 15.92 -17.74
C HIS A 140 -3.00 15.13 -18.49
N SER A 141 -3.10 13.81 -18.54
CA SER A 141 -2.13 12.96 -19.25
C SER A 141 -2.08 13.31 -20.75
N ARG A 142 -0.86 13.35 -21.30
CA ARG A 142 -0.65 13.43 -22.77
C ARG A 142 -1.05 12.14 -23.48
N ARG A 143 -1.08 11.00 -22.75
CA ARG A 143 -1.46 9.69 -23.29
C ARG A 143 -2.98 9.52 -23.24
N ARG A 144 -3.60 9.36 -24.40
CA ARG A 144 -5.04 9.13 -24.52
C ARG A 144 -5.48 7.88 -23.76
N GLU A 145 -4.72 6.81 -23.84
CA GLU A 145 -4.95 5.54 -23.16
C GLU A 145 -5.08 5.71 -21.62
N ILE A 146 -4.20 6.49 -20.98
CA ILE A 146 -4.26 6.80 -19.56
C ILE A 146 -5.55 7.55 -19.22
N ARG A 147 -5.91 8.56 -20.01
CA ARG A 147 -7.16 9.30 -19.79
C ARG A 147 -8.39 8.41 -19.89
N GLU A 148 -8.47 7.56 -20.91
CA GLU A 148 -9.62 6.66 -21.14
C GLU A 148 -9.73 5.54 -20.09
N SER A 149 -8.60 5.07 -19.55
CA SER A 149 -8.55 3.98 -18.60
C SER A 149 -8.75 4.42 -17.14
N MET A 150 -8.18 5.57 -16.74
CA MET A 150 -8.14 5.99 -15.33
C MET A 150 -9.21 7.04 -14.99
N VAL A 151 -9.71 7.79 -15.97
CA VAL A 151 -10.72 8.84 -15.74
C VAL A 151 -12.12 8.25 -15.93
N PRO A 152 -13.07 8.49 -15.00
CA PRO A 152 -14.43 8.00 -15.16
C PRO A 152 -15.12 8.69 -16.34
N ARG A 153 -15.91 7.93 -17.09
CA ARG A 153 -16.74 8.50 -18.18
C ARG A 153 -17.78 9.43 -17.60
N PRO A 154 -18.07 10.58 -18.25
CA PRO A 154 -19.15 11.45 -17.86
C PRO A 154 -20.47 10.66 -17.72
N GLY A 155 -21.25 10.94 -16.68
CA GLY A 155 -22.53 10.27 -16.42
C GLY A 155 -22.45 8.82 -15.91
N SER A 156 -21.26 8.24 -15.73
CA SER A 156 -21.12 6.86 -15.24
C SER A 156 -21.44 6.66 -13.74
N GLY A 157 -21.50 7.73 -12.95
CA GLY A 157 -21.61 7.68 -11.49
C GLY A 157 -20.38 7.08 -10.77
N ARG A 158 -19.33 6.72 -11.50
CA ARG A 158 -18.11 6.14 -10.94
C ARG A 158 -17.13 7.23 -10.48
N LYS A 159 -16.37 6.96 -9.42
CA LYS A 159 -15.31 7.86 -8.93
C LYS A 159 -14.01 7.74 -9.73
N VAL A 160 -13.77 6.60 -10.37
CA VAL A 160 -12.55 6.27 -11.12
C VAL A 160 -12.89 5.58 -12.44
N GLY A 161 -11.95 5.57 -13.38
CA GLY A 161 -12.08 4.87 -14.66
C GLY A 161 -12.08 3.34 -14.49
N SER A 162 -12.53 2.64 -15.52
CA SER A 162 -12.72 1.17 -15.47
C SER A 162 -11.42 0.39 -15.28
N LEU A 163 -10.28 0.91 -15.72
CA LEU A 163 -8.98 0.27 -15.60
C LEU A 163 -8.04 0.98 -14.62
N TYR A 164 -8.59 1.84 -13.74
CA TYR A 164 -7.82 2.61 -12.76
C TYR A 164 -6.89 1.71 -11.92
N ASN A 165 -7.44 0.67 -11.30
CA ASN A 165 -6.64 -0.24 -10.50
C ASN A 165 -5.60 -1.00 -11.34
N SER A 166 -5.95 -1.43 -12.54
CA SER A 166 -5.03 -2.15 -13.43
C SER A 166 -3.82 -1.30 -13.79
N GLN A 167 -4.04 -0.01 -14.12
CA GLN A 167 -2.97 0.94 -14.42
C GLN A 167 -2.06 1.18 -13.20
N LEU A 168 -2.63 1.34 -12.00
CA LEU A 168 -1.83 1.55 -10.80
C LEU A 168 -1.11 0.29 -10.33
N ILE A 169 -1.68 -0.90 -10.55
CA ILE A 169 -1.00 -2.18 -10.31
C ILE A 169 0.21 -2.32 -11.25
N GLU A 170 0.03 -2.04 -12.54
CA GLU A 170 1.15 -2.01 -13.51
C GLU A 170 2.25 -1.04 -13.07
N PHE A 171 1.87 0.19 -12.71
CA PHE A 171 2.82 1.17 -12.17
C PHE A 171 3.57 0.63 -10.95
N THR A 172 2.86 0.07 -9.97
CA THR A 172 3.43 -0.46 -8.74
C THR A 172 4.45 -1.57 -9.00
N GLN A 173 4.10 -2.49 -9.89
CA GLN A 173 4.95 -3.64 -10.21
C GLN A 173 6.20 -3.26 -11.01
N THR A 174 6.06 -2.33 -11.98
CA THR A 174 7.10 -2.09 -12.99
C THR A 174 7.93 -0.83 -12.74
N ARG A 175 7.39 0.21 -12.09
CA ARG A 175 8.02 1.54 -12.05
C ARG A 175 8.14 2.15 -10.67
N TRP A 176 7.22 1.86 -9.76
CA TRP A 176 7.22 2.44 -8.42
C TRP A 176 8.46 2.03 -7.62
N LYS A 177 9.05 3.01 -6.93
CA LYS A 177 10.25 2.87 -6.11
C LYS A 177 9.92 3.20 -4.65
N PRO A 178 9.57 2.19 -3.82
CA PRO A 178 9.19 2.42 -2.41
C PRO A 178 10.25 3.17 -1.59
N ASN A 179 11.54 2.96 -1.85
CA ASN A 179 12.62 3.65 -1.19
C ASN A 179 12.66 5.17 -1.49
N VAL A 180 12.30 5.57 -2.72
CA VAL A 180 12.18 6.99 -3.11
C VAL A 180 10.90 7.59 -2.52
N ALA A 181 9.78 6.88 -2.64
CA ALA A 181 8.49 7.31 -2.09
C ALA A 181 8.54 7.53 -0.57
N ALA A 182 9.23 6.66 0.17
CA ALA A 182 9.36 6.75 1.62
C ALA A 182 10.08 8.02 2.10
N GLN A 183 10.83 8.73 1.25
CA GLN A 183 11.44 10.01 1.57
C GLN A 183 10.41 11.15 1.65
N LYS A 184 9.22 10.95 1.11
CA LYS A 184 8.13 11.93 1.02
C LYS A 184 6.81 11.43 1.63
N SER A 185 6.83 10.26 2.28
CA SER A 185 5.71 9.66 2.98
C SER A 185 6.20 9.01 4.27
N ASP A 186 5.87 9.63 5.41
CA ASP A 186 6.26 9.13 6.74
C ASP A 186 5.56 7.81 7.07
N SER A 187 4.28 7.68 6.70
CA SER A 187 3.53 6.44 6.93
C SER A 187 4.13 5.26 6.16
N LEU A 188 4.57 5.47 4.91
CA LEU A 188 5.28 4.45 4.13
C LEU A 188 6.66 4.14 4.73
N SER A 189 7.41 5.17 5.12
CA SER A 189 8.73 5.01 5.76
C SER A 189 8.64 4.12 6.99
N ARG A 190 7.68 4.41 7.88
CA ARG A 190 7.41 3.60 9.08
C ARG A 190 6.90 2.19 8.75
N CYS A 191 6.10 2.05 7.69
CA CYS A 191 5.63 0.74 7.23
C CYS A 191 6.82 -0.12 6.78
N ARG A 192 7.68 0.41 5.89
CA ARG A 192 8.88 -0.29 5.40
C ARG A 192 9.81 -0.68 6.55
N LYS A 193 10.12 0.25 7.46
CA LYS A 193 10.95 -0.04 8.63
C LYS A 193 10.41 -1.23 9.43
N ARG A 194 9.10 -1.24 9.72
CA ARG A 194 8.48 -2.30 10.51
C ARG A 194 8.45 -3.65 9.78
N ILE A 195 8.27 -3.65 8.46
CA ILE A 195 8.36 -4.87 7.64
C ILE A 195 9.79 -5.44 7.69
N HIS A 196 10.81 -4.60 7.51
CA HIS A 196 12.21 -5.04 7.61
C HIS A 196 12.57 -5.62 8.99
N GLU A 197 12.13 -4.97 10.07
CA GLU A 197 12.30 -5.48 11.44
C GLU A 197 11.63 -6.84 11.64
N LEU A 198 10.38 -6.99 11.15
CA LEU A 198 9.65 -8.24 11.23
C LEU A 198 10.39 -9.38 10.52
N ILE A 199 10.87 -9.14 9.31
CA ILE A 199 11.59 -10.15 8.50
C ILE A 199 12.94 -10.48 9.14
N LYS A 200 13.72 -9.47 9.54
CA LYS A 200 15.01 -9.69 10.20
C LYS A 200 14.87 -10.58 11.44
N ASN A 201 13.89 -10.29 12.31
CA ASN A 201 13.64 -11.08 13.52
C ASN A 201 13.26 -12.54 13.21
N GLN A 202 12.71 -12.84 12.02
CA GLN A 202 12.44 -14.22 11.61
C GLN A 202 13.69 -14.89 11.03
N THR A 203 14.50 -14.18 10.25
CA THR A 203 15.76 -14.70 9.72
C THR A 203 16.71 -15.07 10.84
N ASP A 204 16.87 -14.22 11.85
CA ASP A 204 17.75 -14.47 13.00
C ASP A 204 17.34 -15.74 13.78
N LYS A 205 16.03 -16.05 13.83
CA LYS A 205 15.53 -17.28 14.46
C LYS A 205 15.75 -18.56 13.65
N LEU A 206 15.74 -18.45 12.33
CA LEU A 206 15.99 -19.62 11.46
C LEU A 206 17.47 -19.97 11.39
N SER A 207 18.33 -19.05 11.85
CA SER A 207 19.79 -19.22 11.87
C SER A 207 20.31 -19.71 13.22
N THR A 208 19.44 -19.86 14.25
CA THR A 208 19.74 -20.34 15.61
C THR A 208 19.18 -21.74 15.81
#